data_6189560cf3ae21ed69551a77c630946d
#
_entry.id   6189560cf3ae21ed69551a77c630946d
#
_cell.length_a   1.000
_cell.length_b   1.000
_cell.length_c   1.000
_cell.angle_alpha   90.00
_cell.angle_beta   90.00
_cell.angle_gamma   90.00
#
_symmetry.space_group_name_H-M   'P 1'
#
loop_
_entity.id
_entity.type
_entity.pdbx_description
1 polymer ?
#
loop_
_entity_poly.entity_id
_entity_poly.type
_entity_poly.pdbx_seq_one_letter_code
_entity_poly.pdbx_strand_id
1 'polypeptide(L)' 'MFKRSRGIALYHQLETELIDLINSGELKENDKLPSERELCEQYNVSRTTARQAIGELERKEYVYKVH' A
#
# COMPACT_ATOMS: atom_id res chain seq x y z
N MET A 1 8.54 -4.30 10.18
CA MET A 1 7.50 -5.36 10.08
C MET A 1 6.13 -4.73 10.20
N PHE A 2 5.20 -5.15 9.36
CA PHE A 2 3.83 -4.63 9.37
C PHE A 2 3.07 -5.12 10.59
N LYS A 3 2.54 -4.21 11.39
CA LYS A 3 1.76 -4.56 12.58
C LYS A 3 0.35 -4.01 12.44
N ARG A 4 -0.62 -4.87 12.74
CA ARG A 4 -2.01 -4.46 12.74
C ARG A 4 -2.35 -3.78 14.05
N SER A 5 -2.91 -2.58 13.97
CA SER A 5 -3.30 -1.81 15.15
C SER A 5 -4.81 -1.81 15.30
N ARG A 6 -5.28 -1.94 16.53
CA ARG A 6 -6.72 -1.88 16.80
C ARG A 6 -7.25 -0.46 16.57
N GLY A 7 -8.46 -0.40 16.04
CA GLY A 7 -9.14 0.88 15.87
C GLY A 7 -8.73 1.64 14.63
N ILE A 8 -7.77 1.12 13.86
CA ILE A 8 -7.35 1.73 12.60
C ILE A 8 -7.70 0.76 11.48
N ALA A 9 -8.36 1.28 10.45
CA ALA A 9 -8.71 0.45 9.30
C ALA A 9 -7.45 -0.18 8.70
N LEU A 10 -7.54 -1.46 8.39
CA LEU A 10 -6.37 -2.20 7.89
C LEU A 10 -5.82 -1.62 6.60
N TYR A 11 -6.69 -1.17 5.69
CA TYR A 11 -6.23 -0.56 4.44
C TYR A 11 -5.45 0.73 4.70
N HIS A 12 -5.82 1.46 5.75
CA HIS A 12 -5.14 2.70 6.11
C HIS A 12 -3.73 2.41 6.65
N GLN A 13 -3.60 1.36 7.45
CA GLN A 13 -2.30 0.92 7.94
C GLN A 13 -1.40 0.50 6.80
N LEU A 14 -1.95 -0.23 5.83
CA LEU A 14 -1.21 -0.67 4.66
C LEU A 14 -0.80 0.54 3.82
N GLU A 15 -1.69 1.50 3.65
CA GLU A 15 -1.39 2.74 2.95
C GLU A 15 -0.20 3.45 3.60
N THR A 16 -0.24 3.59 4.93
CA THR A 16 0.84 4.26 5.67
C THR A 16 2.16 3.54 5.48
N GLU A 17 2.14 2.21 5.52
CA GLU A 17 3.35 1.42 5.32
C GLU A 17 3.94 1.66 3.94
N LEU A 18 3.10 1.69 2.91
CA LEU A 18 3.56 1.92 1.54
C LEU A 18 4.10 3.34 1.37
N ILE A 19 3.47 4.32 2.01
CA ILE A 19 3.96 5.70 1.99
C ILE A 19 5.34 5.78 2.64
N ASP A 20 5.53 5.09 3.75
CA ASP A 20 6.82 5.06 4.43
C ASP A 20 7.90 4.48 3.53
N LEU A 21 7.58 3.44 2.78
CA LEU A 21 8.52 2.84 1.84
C LEU A 21 8.90 3.82 0.72
N ILE A 22 7.94 4.59 0.24
CA ILE A 22 8.19 5.61 -0.78
C ILE A 22 9.08 6.71 -0.19
N ASN A 23 8.74 7.18 1.01
CA ASN A 23 9.48 8.27 1.64
C ASN A 23 10.90 7.88 2.03
N SER A 24 11.13 6.62 2.35
CA SER A 24 12.45 6.13 2.72
C SER A 24 13.35 5.87 1.49
N GLY A 25 12.77 5.88 0.30
CA GLY A 25 13.51 5.62 -0.92
C GLY A 25 13.60 4.15 -1.29
N GLU A 26 13.05 3.26 -0.46
CA GLU A 26 13.02 1.83 -0.78
C GLU A 26 12.08 1.54 -1.94
N LEU A 27 11.04 2.36 -2.07
CA LEU A 27 10.10 2.29 -3.18
C LEU A 27 10.00 3.71 -3.74
N LYS A 28 10.51 3.91 -4.93
CA LYS A 28 10.51 5.24 -5.54
C LYS A 28 9.11 5.59 -6.08
N GLU A 29 8.85 6.88 -6.14
CA GLU A 29 7.54 7.39 -6.56
C GLU A 29 7.08 6.85 -7.90
N ASN A 30 8.02 6.66 -8.84
CA ASN A 30 7.70 6.15 -10.17
C ASN A 30 7.94 4.65 -10.31
N ASP A 31 8.33 4.00 -9.23
CA ASP A 31 8.54 2.56 -9.26
C ASP A 31 7.20 1.85 -9.28
N LYS A 32 7.20 0.67 -9.85
CA LYS A 32 6.01 -0.15 -9.90
C LYS A 32 5.68 -0.66 -8.50
N LEU A 33 4.48 -0.35 -8.02
CA LEU A 33 4.00 -0.88 -6.75
C LEU A 33 3.81 -2.40 -6.85
N PRO A 34 3.95 -3.11 -5.73
CA PRO A 34 3.57 -4.51 -5.69
C PRO A 34 2.11 -4.66 -6.14
N SER A 35 1.80 -5.74 -6.81
CA SER A 35 0.43 -6.01 -7.22
C SER A 35 -0.46 -6.29 -6.02
N GLU A 36 -1.77 -6.26 -6.22
CA GLU A 36 -2.72 -6.63 -5.17
C GLU A 36 -2.37 -8.00 -4.60
N ARG A 37 -2.04 -8.94 -5.49
CA ARG A 37 -1.68 -10.29 -5.07
C ARG A 37 -0.43 -10.29 -4.21
N GLU A 38 0.59 -9.57 -4.61
CA GLU A 38 1.83 -9.48 -3.85
C GLU A 38 1.61 -8.84 -2.48
N LEU A 39 0.80 -7.81 -2.41
CA LEU A 39 0.46 -7.18 -1.13
C LEU A 39 -0.30 -8.13 -0.23
N CYS A 40 -1.24 -8.91 -0.79
CA CYS A 40 -1.97 -9.90 -0.03
C CYS A 40 -1.03 -10.92 0.59
N GLU A 41 -0.04 -11.37 -0.18
CA GLU A 41 0.91 -12.37 0.29
C GLU A 41 1.90 -11.79 1.30
N GLN A 42 2.42 -10.59 1.03
CA GLN A 42 3.42 -9.96 1.89
C GLN A 42 2.85 -9.53 3.23
N TYR A 43 1.67 -8.95 3.23
CA TYR A 43 1.09 -8.34 4.42
C TYR A 43 -0.05 -9.14 5.01
N ASN A 44 -0.39 -10.28 4.39
CA ASN A 44 -1.47 -11.14 4.85
C ASN A 44 -2.79 -10.37 5.00
N VAL A 45 -3.15 -9.66 3.95
CA VAL A 45 -4.39 -8.87 3.90
C VAL A 45 -5.27 -9.37 2.76
N SER A 46 -6.56 -9.03 2.81
CA SER A 46 -7.48 -9.40 1.75
C SER A 46 -7.20 -8.57 0.49
N ARG A 47 -7.66 -9.08 -0.65
CA ARG A 47 -7.53 -8.36 -1.92
C ARG A 47 -8.25 -7.02 -1.85
N THR A 48 -9.41 -6.97 -1.21
CA THR A 48 -10.16 -5.73 -1.02
C THR A 48 -9.34 -4.71 -0.26
N THR A 49 -8.68 -5.13 0.82
CA THR A 49 -7.82 -4.26 1.61
C THR A 49 -6.66 -3.72 0.77
N ALA A 50 -6.00 -4.61 0.03
CA ALA A 50 -4.89 -4.20 -0.84
C ALA A 50 -5.36 -3.20 -1.90
N ARG A 51 -6.50 -3.47 -2.51
CA ARG A 51 -7.06 -2.59 -3.53
C ARG A 51 -7.40 -1.21 -2.97
N GLN A 52 -7.99 -1.16 -1.77
CA GLN A 52 -8.32 0.10 -1.14
C GLN A 52 -7.07 0.92 -0.83
N ALA A 53 -6.02 0.27 -0.34
CA ALA A 53 -4.76 0.95 -0.03
C ALA A 53 -4.15 1.54 -1.29
N ILE A 54 -4.09 0.75 -2.36
CA ILE A 54 -3.55 1.22 -3.64
C ILE A 54 -4.38 2.39 -4.18
N GLY A 55 -5.71 2.27 -4.09
CA GLY A 55 -6.61 3.34 -4.54
C GLY A 55 -6.36 4.65 -3.81
N GLU A 56 -6.10 4.59 -2.51
CA GLU A 56 -5.81 5.78 -1.73
C GLU A 56 -4.48 6.41 -2.12
N LEU A 57 -3.47 5.59 -2.43
CA LEU A 57 -2.19 6.11 -2.90
C LEU A 57 -2.34 6.80 -4.25
N GLU A 58 -3.14 6.23 -5.13
CA GLU A 58 -3.42 6.84 -6.44
C GLU A 58 -4.15 8.16 -6.27
N ARG A 59 -5.16 8.19 -5.39
CA ARG A 59 -5.94 9.40 -5.13
C ARG A 59 -5.08 10.52 -4.57
N LYS A 60 -4.08 10.17 -3.76
CA LYS A 60 -3.16 11.12 -3.16
C LYS A 60 -1.93 11.39 -4.03
N GLU A 61 -1.90 10.82 -5.21
CA GLU A 61 -0.85 11.02 -6.20
C GLU A 61 0.54 10.55 -5.76
N TYR A 62 0.59 9.59 -4.83
CA TYR A 62 1.86 8.96 -4.48
C TYR A 62 2.34 8.01 -5.57
N VAL A 63 1.40 7.44 -6.32
CA VAL A 63 1.71 6.51 -7.40
C VAL A 63 0.77 6.78 -8.55
N TYR A 64 1.17 6.32 -9.73
CA TYR A 64 0.35 6.47 -10.93
C TYR A 64 -0.13 5.11 -11.37
N LYS A 65 -1.39 5.06 -11.77
CA LYS A 65 -1.98 3.84 -12.28
C LYS A 65 -1.41 3.56 -13.66
N VAL A 66 -0.88 2.37 -13.84
CA VAL A 66 -0.36 1.93 -15.14
C VAL A 66 -1.46 1.19 -15.87
N HIS A 67 -1.81 1.67 -17.03
CA HIS A 67 -2.83 1.05 -17.88
C HIS A 67 -2.20 0.21 -18.97
#